data_accd39a0ce188db8256f0080f0e539c0
#
_entry.id   accd39a0ce188db8256f0080f0e539c0
#
_cell.length_a   1.000
_cell.length_b   1.000
_cell.length_c   1.000
_cell.angle_alpha   90.00
_cell.angle_beta   90.00
_cell.angle_gamma   90.00
#
_symmetry.space_group_name_H-M   'P 1'
#
loop_
_entity.id
_entity.type
_entity.pdbx_description
1 polymer ?
#
loop_
_entity_poly.entity_id
_entity_poly.type
_entity_poly.pdbx_seq_one_letter_code
_entity_poly.pdbx_strand_id
1 'polypeptide(L)' 'MNETLWRCDQIRAGQLYNRMMFDTREEAEQFMNRMRQMEPDQTISIEAIEARKVWN' A
#
# COMPACT_ATOMS: atom_id res chain seq x y z
N MET A 1 8.76 -14.24 14.78
CA MET A 1 7.88 -14.56 13.65
C MET A 1 7.77 -13.35 12.73
N ASN A 2 7.99 -13.54 11.45
CA ASN A 2 7.93 -12.45 10.49
C ASN A 2 6.53 -12.35 9.92
N GLU A 3 6.07 -11.12 9.79
CA GLU A 3 4.81 -10.85 9.15
C GLU A 3 5.06 -10.00 7.92
N THR A 4 4.30 -10.25 6.87
CA THR A 4 4.39 -9.43 5.68
C THR A 4 3.19 -8.50 5.65
N LEU A 5 3.47 -7.23 5.54
CA LEU A 5 2.43 -6.22 5.33
C LEU A 5 2.58 -5.65 3.94
N TRP A 6 1.49 -5.19 3.39
CA TRP A 6 1.47 -4.64 2.04
C TRP A 6 1.18 -3.17 2.11
N ARG A 7 2.15 -2.38 1.69
CA ARG A 7 2.07 -0.93 1.76
C ARG A 7 1.60 -0.39 0.42
N CYS A 8 0.54 0.41 0.46
CA CYS A 8 0.04 1.11 -0.71
C CYS A 8 0.34 2.58 -0.55
N ASP A 9 1.09 3.13 -1.48
CA ASP A 9 1.42 4.54 -1.49
C ASP A 9 0.68 5.20 -2.63
N GLN A 10 -0.03 6.29 -2.32
CA GLN A 10 -0.71 7.09 -3.34
C GLN A 10 0.10 8.35 -3.57
N ILE A 11 0.47 8.57 -4.81
CA ILE A 11 1.35 9.66 -5.20
C ILE A 11 0.66 10.48 -6.27
N ARG A 12 0.65 11.79 -6.08
CA ARG A 12 0.10 12.72 -7.05
C ARG A 12 1.06 13.88 -7.24
N ALA A 13 1.33 14.20 -8.51
CA ALA A 13 2.28 15.27 -8.85
C ALA A 13 3.62 15.07 -8.16
N GLY A 14 4.07 13.82 -8.09
CA GLY A 14 5.36 13.49 -7.50
C GLY A 14 5.42 13.52 -6.00
N GLN A 15 4.28 13.70 -5.34
CA GLN A 15 4.25 13.77 -3.88
C GLN A 15 3.39 12.67 -3.30
N LEU A 16 3.90 12.05 -2.25
CA LEU A 16 3.15 11.07 -1.48
C LEU A 16 2.08 11.81 -0.67
N TYR A 17 0.81 11.43 -0.87
CA TYR A 17 -0.25 12.08 -0.11
C TYR A 17 -1.03 11.11 0.74
N ASN A 18 -0.86 9.81 0.54
CA ASN A 18 -1.53 8.84 1.38
C ASN A 18 -0.76 7.53 1.39
N ARG A 19 -0.74 6.88 2.53
CA ARG A 19 -0.06 5.61 2.70
C ARG A 19 -0.93 4.71 3.56
N MET A 20 -1.17 3.50 3.08
CA MET A 20 -2.00 2.55 3.81
C MET A 20 -1.30 1.21 3.88
N MET A 21 -1.56 0.49 4.97
CA MET A 21 -1.01 -0.84 5.18
C MET A 21 -2.13 -1.86 5.17
N PHE A 22 -1.87 -3.00 4.55
CA PHE A 22 -2.84 -4.08 4.48
C PHE A 22 -2.19 -5.38 4.91
N ASP A 23 -3.01 -6.27 5.44
CA ASP A 23 -2.51 -7.56 5.92
C ASP A 23 -2.26 -8.53 4.77
N THR A 24 -2.98 -8.39 3.67
CA THR A 24 -2.85 -9.29 2.54
C THR A 24 -2.65 -8.51 1.26
N ARG A 25 -2.00 -9.18 0.30
CA ARG A 25 -1.79 -8.59 -1.01
C ARG A 25 -3.12 -8.34 -1.72
N GLU A 26 -4.07 -9.24 -1.51
CA GLU A 26 -5.36 -9.13 -2.16
C GLU A 26 -6.07 -7.85 -1.74
N GLU A 27 -6.04 -7.54 -0.45
CA GLU A 27 -6.65 -6.32 0.04
C GLU A 27 -5.97 -5.09 -0.57
N ALA A 28 -4.65 -5.13 -0.65
CA ALA A 28 -3.91 -4.01 -1.22
C ALA A 28 -4.26 -3.81 -2.69
N GLU A 29 -4.38 -4.92 -3.44
CA GLU A 29 -4.72 -4.83 -4.85
C GLU A 29 -6.14 -4.33 -5.07
N GLN A 30 -7.06 -4.74 -4.23
CA GLN A 30 -8.44 -4.26 -4.32
C GLN A 30 -8.50 -2.76 -4.06
N PHE A 31 -7.75 -2.30 -3.08
CA PHE A 31 -7.68 -0.87 -2.80
C PHE A 31 -7.09 -0.12 -4.00
N MET A 32 -6.01 -0.65 -4.56
CA MET A 32 -5.36 -0.01 -5.70
C MET A 32 -6.30 0.09 -6.89
N ASN A 33 -7.01 -0.99 -7.19
CA ASN A 33 -7.92 -1.00 -8.32
C ASN A 33 -9.05 0.00 -8.14
N ARG A 34 -9.56 0.10 -6.91
CA ARG A 34 -10.63 1.05 -6.61
C ARG A 34 -10.15 2.49 -6.80
N MET A 35 -8.96 2.77 -6.29
CA MET A 35 -8.44 4.13 -6.36
C MET A 35 -8.12 4.53 -7.80
N ARG A 36 -7.64 3.58 -8.60
CA ARG A 36 -7.36 3.85 -10.00
C ARG A 36 -8.61 4.24 -10.78
N GLN A 37 -9.72 3.61 -10.43
CA GLN A 37 -10.99 3.92 -11.10
C GLN A 37 -11.50 5.29 -10.68
N MET A 38 -11.26 5.67 -9.42
CA MET A 38 -11.73 6.94 -8.92
C MET A 38 -10.86 8.10 -9.36
N GLU A 39 -9.55 7.90 -9.40
CA GLU A 39 -8.61 8.96 -9.75
C GLU A 39 -7.50 8.38 -10.62
N PRO A 40 -7.71 8.33 -11.92
CA PRO A 40 -6.73 7.70 -12.81
C PRO A 40 -5.43 8.46 -12.99
N ASP A 41 -5.37 9.70 -12.57
CA ASP A 41 -4.17 10.51 -12.73
C ASP A 41 -3.21 10.41 -11.53
N GLN A 42 -3.48 9.52 -10.61
CA GLN A 42 -2.56 9.28 -9.50
C GLN A 42 -1.71 8.05 -9.78
N THR A 43 -0.58 7.98 -9.12
CA THR A 43 0.28 6.82 -9.14
C THR A 43 0.11 6.06 -7.84
N ILE A 44 -0.09 4.76 -7.94
CA ILE A 44 -0.22 3.91 -6.76
C ILE A 44 0.84 2.82 -6.86
N SER A 45 1.60 2.65 -5.78
CA SER A 45 2.58 1.59 -5.71
C SER A 45 2.27 0.68 -4.54
N ILE A 46 2.51 -0.61 -4.74
CA ILE A 46 2.34 -1.62 -3.70
C ILE A 46 3.69 -2.24 -3.44
N GLU A 47 4.05 -2.32 -2.17
CA GLU A 47 5.32 -2.91 -1.78
C GLU A 47 5.12 -3.83 -0.60
N ALA A 48 5.70 -5.03 -0.68
CA ALA A 48 5.70 -5.96 0.44
C ALA A 48 6.73 -5.50 1.45
N ILE A 49 6.31 -5.36 2.69
CA ILE A 49 7.19 -4.96 3.77
C ILE A 49 7.24 -6.06 4.79
N GLU A 50 8.42 -6.54 5.08
CA GLU A 50 8.61 -7.56 6.07
C GLU A 50 8.66 -6.89 7.44
N ALA A 51 7.57 -7.04 8.18
CA ALA A 51 7.48 -6.47 9.50
C ALA A 51 7.89 -7.51 10.51
N ARG A 52 8.93 -7.20 11.25
CA ARG A 52 9.44 -8.09 12.28
C ARG A 52 9.00 -7.57 13.62
N LYS A 53 8.44 -8.45 14.42
CA LYS A 53 8.12 -8.08 15.79
C LYS A 53 9.41 -8.03 16.59
N VAL A 54 9.74 -6.84 17.03
CA VAL A 54 10.95 -6.61 17.80
C VAL A 54 10.61 -6.32 19.23
N TRP A 55 9.53 -6.85 19.68
CA TRP A 55 9.10 -6.63 21.05
C TRP A 55 9.90 -7.51 21.98
N ASN A 56 10.24 -6.96 23.03
CA ASN A 56 10.97 -7.70 24.06
C ASN A 56 10.19 -7.81 25.31
#